data_5cb277f717078679852c2714404529a3
#
_entry.id   5cb277f717078679852c2714404529a3
#
_cell.length_a   1.000
_cell.length_b   1.000
_cell.length_c   1.000
_cell.angle_alpha   90.00
_cell.angle_beta   90.00
_cell.angle_gamma   90.00
#
_symmetry.space_group_name_H-M   'P 1'
#
loop_
_entity.id
_entity.type
_entity.pdbx_description
1 polymer ?
#
loop_
_entity_poly.entity_id
_entity_poly.type
_entity_poly.pdbx_seq_one_letter_code
_entity_poly.pdbx_strand_id
1 'polypeptide(L)'
;TIQNGLGNEETIASRVGADRAAAGVIYVGAALRPDGSLFRTGPGRLEVGPDPRLDALCAALAQGGMTVARVDDPRAAVWRKLVVNAAMNPTTAVFGLTNGELLTHPAAGALADGIAREVARVATASGVPLAEDEAVAAWRRIAAALGDNRSSMLQDVEAGRPTEVDAINGAVARAGDAVGVDAPLDRAFAALVPALHPAEVRA
;
A
#
# COMPACT_ATOMS: atom_id res chain seq x y z
N THR A 1 4.13 9.62 9.67
CA THR A 1 3.22 8.50 9.41
C THR A 1 3.88 7.42 8.58
N ILE A 2 3.53 6.16 8.84
CA ILE A 2 3.98 4.96 8.11
C ILE A 2 2.78 4.16 7.56
N GLN A 3 1.61 4.77 7.55
CA GLN A 3 0.38 4.15 7.07
C GLN A 3 0.45 3.89 5.55
N ASN A 4 -0.27 2.86 5.10
CA ASN A 4 -0.41 2.59 3.67
C ASN A 4 -1.32 3.63 3.00
N GLY A 5 -1.16 3.81 1.69
CA GLY A 5 -1.99 4.71 0.89
C GLY A 5 -1.41 6.11 0.75
N LEU A 6 -2.22 7.01 0.18
CA LEU A 6 -1.89 8.43 -0.05
C LEU A 6 -2.69 9.36 0.86
N GLY A 7 -2.19 10.58 1.04
CA GLY A 7 -2.90 11.65 1.74
C GLY A 7 -2.79 11.60 3.27
N ASN A 8 -2.11 10.60 3.84
CA ASN A 8 -1.98 10.47 5.29
C ASN A 8 -1.10 11.57 5.88
N GLU A 9 0.03 11.92 5.22
CA GLU A 9 0.90 12.99 5.67
C GLU A 9 0.19 14.34 5.61
N GLU A 10 -0.47 14.65 4.52
CA GLU A 10 -1.24 15.88 4.31
C GLU A 10 -2.37 16.02 5.32
N THR A 11 -3.06 14.91 5.60
CA THR A 11 -4.13 14.87 6.61
C THR A 11 -3.59 15.19 8.00
N ILE A 12 -2.45 14.63 8.39
CA ILE A 12 -1.81 14.91 9.68
C ILE A 12 -1.30 16.36 9.67
N ALA A 13 -0.60 16.78 8.61
CA ALA A 13 -0.05 18.11 8.45
C ALA A 13 -1.12 19.21 8.58
N SER A 14 -2.31 18.98 8.04
CA SER A 14 -3.43 19.91 8.15
C SER A 14 -3.91 20.13 9.59
N ARG A 15 -3.61 19.21 10.51
CA ARG A 15 -4.03 19.28 11.92
C ARG A 15 -2.94 19.79 12.84
N VAL A 16 -1.67 19.42 12.56
CA VAL A 16 -0.57 19.70 13.49
C VAL A 16 0.48 20.65 12.91
N GLY A 17 0.38 21.01 11.63
CA GLY A 17 1.35 21.79 10.87
C GLY A 17 2.29 20.90 10.07
N ALA A 18 2.69 21.37 8.88
CA ALA A 18 3.56 20.62 7.96
C ALA A 18 4.97 20.40 8.54
N ASP A 19 5.42 21.28 9.41
CA ASP A 19 6.69 21.18 10.14
C ASP A 19 6.70 20.04 11.18
N ARG A 20 5.56 19.47 11.49
CA ARG A 20 5.35 18.37 12.48
C ARG A 20 4.94 17.05 11.88
N ALA A 21 4.73 17.00 10.57
CA ALA A 21 4.39 15.78 9.86
C ALA A 21 5.58 15.30 9.01
N ALA A 22 5.71 14.00 8.85
CA ALA A 22 6.63 13.38 7.91
C ALA A 22 6.09 12.01 7.50
N ALA A 23 6.27 11.64 6.23
CA ALA A 23 5.96 10.31 5.73
C ALA A 23 7.18 9.39 5.76
N GLY A 24 6.91 8.11 6.00
CA GLY A 24 7.87 7.03 5.82
C GLY A 24 7.17 5.82 5.22
N VAL A 25 7.93 4.96 4.59
CA VAL A 25 7.44 3.71 4.01
C VAL A 25 8.02 2.54 4.78
N ILE A 26 7.15 1.74 5.41
CA ILE A 26 7.55 0.57 6.17
C ILE A 26 7.26 -0.71 5.37
N TYR A 27 8.22 -1.63 5.41
CA TYR A 27 8.13 -2.97 4.82
C TYR A 27 8.36 -3.97 5.95
N VAL A 28 7.29 -4.36 6.62
CA VAL A 28 7.30 -5.37 7.66
C VAL A 28 5.96 -6.09 7.65
N GLY A 29 6.00 -7.40 7.70
CA GLY A 29 4.82 -8.20 7.99
C GLY A 29 4.75 -8.45 9.50
N ALA A 30 3.62 -8.11 10.10
CA ALA A 30 3.35 -8.38 11.50
C ALA A 30 1.90 -8.80 11.67
N ALA A 31 1.66 -9.78 12.54
CA ALA A 31 0.32 -10.23 12.87
C ALA A 31 0.19 -10.44 14.38
N LEU A 32 -0.93 -10.02 14.93
CA LEU A 32 -1.31 -10.32 16.30
C LEU A 32 -1.94 -11.71 16.32
N ARG A 33 -1.38 -12.62 17.12
CA ARG A 33 -1.91 -13.97 17.30
C ARG A 33 -3.06 -13.99 18.32
N PRO A 34 -3.91 -15.02 18.32
CA PRO A 34 -5.02 -15.14 19.28
C PRO A 34 -4.58 -15.14 20.74
N ASP A 35 -3.35 -15.59 21.02
CA ASP A 35 -2.74 -15.57 22.38
C ASP A 35 -2.21 -14.20 22.81
N GLY A 36 -2.39 -13.16 21.97
CA GLY A 36 -1.89 -11.80 22.20
C GLY A 36 -0.41 -11.60 21.84
N SER A 37 0.31 -12.63 21.39
CA SER A 37 1.68 -12.49 20.95
C SER A 37 1.77 -11.83 19.56
N LEU A 38 2.81 -11.02 19.34
CA LEU A 38 3.12 -10.42 18.04
C LEU A 38 4.03 -11.33 17.23
N PHE A 39 3.58 -11.78 16.09
CA PHE A 39 4.42 -12.43 15.09
C PHE A 39 4.93 -11.43 14.07
N ARG A 40 6.23 -11.41 13.81
CA ARG A 40 6.88 -10.56 12.80
C ARG A 40 7.62 -11.40 11.78
N THR A 41 7.41 -11.12 10.49
CA THR A 41 8.04 -11.84 9.37
C THR A 41 9.38 -11.22 8.97
N GLY A 42 10.34 -11.14 9.89
CA GLY A 42 11.68 -10.61 9.61
C GLY A 42 11.95 -9.24 10.25
N PRO A 43 13.15 -8.68 10.03
CA PRO A 43 13.63 -7.48 10.71
C PRO A 43 12.84 -6.22 10.32
N GLY A 44 12.25 -6.20 9.12
CA GLY A 44 11.58 -5.03 8.58
C GLY A 44 12.54 -3.99 8.02
N ARG A 45 12.00 -3.12 7.16
CA ARG A 45 12.70 -1.99 6.57
C ARG A 45 11.82 -0.75 6.63
N LEU A 46 12.40 0.38 7.00
CA LEU A 46 11.78 1.71 6.97
C LEU A 46 12.56 2.59 6.00
N GLU A 47 11.84 3.25 5.08
CA GLU A 47 12.38 4.30 4.21
C GLU A 47 11.79 5.64 4.65
N VAL A 48 12.64 6.64 4.87
CA VAL A 48 12.24 8.01 5.25
C VAL A 48 13.08 9.05 4.50
N GLY A 49 12.53 10.24 4.34
CA GLY A 49 13.25 11.38 3.79
C GLY A 49 14.42 11.87 4.66
N PRO A 50 15.24 12.81 4.14
CA PRO A 50 16.39 13.37 4.85
C PRO A 50 15.94 14.44 5.87
N ASP A 51 15.13 14.04 6.86
CA ASP A 51 14.61 14.92 7.91
C ASP A 51 15.37 14.68 9.23
N PRO A 52 16.14 15.66 9.73
CA PRO A 52 16.89 15.52 10.99
C PRO A 52 16.00 15.27 12.21
N ARG A 53 14.72 15.68 12.18
CA ARG A 53 13.77 15.44 13.28
C ARG A 53 13.55 13.95 13.52
N LEU A 54 13.80 13.11 12.51
CA LEU A 54 13.62 11.65 12.55
C LEU A 54 14.89 10.91 13.02
N ASP A 55 16.01 11.58 13.24
CA ASP A 55 17.29 10.91 13.51
C ASP A 55 17.26 10.04 14.77
N ALA A 56 16.73 10.57 15.86
CA ALA A 56 16.61 9.80 17.11
C ALA A 56 15.68 8.59 16.97
N LEU A 57 14.54 8.74 16.27
CA LEU A 57 13.62 7.65 15.98
C LEU A 57 14.28 6.59 15.09
N CYS A 58 14.95 7.02 14.03
CA CYS A 58 15.65 6.11 13.12
C CYS A 58 16.76 5.32 13.81
N ALA A 59 17.53 5.98 14.69
CA ALA A 59 18.56 5.32 15.49
C ALA A 59 17.96 4.28 16.44
N ALA A 60 16.86 4.60 17.13
CA ALA A 60 16.18 3.66 18.02
C ALA A 60 15.63 2.44 17.28
N LEU A 61 15.01 2.65 16.11
CA LEU A 61 14.49 1.56 15.26
C LEU A 61 15.63 0.67 14.73
N ALA A 62 16.75 1.27 14.33
CA ALA A 62 17.92 0.52 13.89
C ALA A 62 18.54 -0.33 15.03
N GLN A 63 18.61 0.21 16.24
CA GLN A 63 19.02 -0.55 17.43
C GLN A 63 18.06 -1.72 17.72
N GLY A 64 16.77 -1.56 17.44
CA GLY A 64 15.75 -2.60 17.52
C GLY A 64 15.80 -3.62 16.37
N GLY A 65 16.83 -3.57 15.50
CA GLY A 65 17.05 -4.52 14.40
C GLY A 65 16.27 -4.23 13.13
N MET A 66 15.69 -3.03 12.98
CA MET A 66 15.05 -2.60 11.72
C MET A 66 16.09 -1.99 10.78
N THR A 67 16.04 -2.33 9.50
CA THR A 67 16.82 -1.63 8.48
C THR A 67 16.20 -0.28 8.20
N VAL A 68 16.90 0.82 8.48
CA VAL A 68 16.45 2.18 8.18
C VAL A 68 17.24 2.74 7.01
N ALA A 69 16.56 3.16 5.95
CA ALA A 69 17.15 3.79 4.77
C ALA A 69 16.68 5.24 4.62
N ARG A 70 17.61 6.14 4.35
CA ARG A 70 17.29 7.50 3.90
C ARG A 70 17.09 7.48 2.39
N VAL A 71 16.00 8.07 1.92
CA VAL A 71 15.67 8.20 0.50
C VAL A 71 15.56 9.66 0.14
N ASP A 72 16.08 10.04 -1.03
CA ASP A 72 16.07 11.45 -1.48
C ASP A 72 14.64 11.95 -1.75
N ASP A 73 13.78 11.06 -2.27
CA ASP A 73 12.38 11.34 -2.55
C ASP A 73 11.45 10.35 -1.80
N PRO A 74 10.98 10.72 -0.59
CA PRO A 74 10.04 9.89 0.17
C PRO A 74 8.68 9.76 -0.53
N ARG A 75 8.27 10.76 -1.34
CA ARG A 75 7.03 10.70 -2.12
C ARG A 75 7.10 9.61 -3.19
N ALA A 76 8.22 9.52 -3.90
CA ALA A 76 8.44 8.43 -4.85
C ALA A 76 8.46 7.05 -4.15
N ALA A 77 8.99 6.95 -2.94
CA ALA A 77 8.94 5.72 -2.16
C ALA A 77 7.50 5.31 -1.81
N VAL A 78 6.65 6.28 -1.42
CA VAL A 78 5.21 6.05 -1.17
C VAL A 78 4.53 5.52 -2.43
N TRP A 79 4.72 6.16 -3.59
CA TRP A 79 4.11 5.73 -4.85
C TRP A 79 4.57 4.33 -5.29
N ARG A 80 5.86 4.00 -5.14
CA ARG A 80 6.37 2.65 -5.45
C ARG A 80 5.70 1.56 -4.59
N LYS A 81 5.50 1.82 -3.30
CA LYS A 81 4.77 0.89 -2.43
C LYS A 81 3.28 0.83 -2.80
N LEU A 82 2.70 1.98 -3.12
CA LEU A 82 1.29 2.08 -3.48
C LEU A 82 0.95 1.24 -4.71
N VAL A 83 1.78 1.24 -5.76
CA VAL A 83 1.61 0.37 -6.95
C VAL A 83 1.40 -1.08 -6.53
N VAL A 84 2.28 -1.59 -5.68
CA VAL A 84 2.20 -2.99 -5.23
C VAL A 84 0.92 -3.23 -4.43
N ASN A 85 0.62 -2.36 -3.48
CA ASN A 85 -0.56 -2.52 -2.63
C ASN A 85 -1.86 -2.36 -3.42
N ALA A 86 -1.97 -1.39 -4.32
CA ALA A 86 -3.16 -1.16 -5.12
C ALA A 86 -3.43 -2.31 -6.10
N ALA A 87 -2.39 -2.88 -6.70
CA ALA A 87 -2.53 -4.01 -7.62
C ALA A 87 -2.87 -5.32 -6.90
N MET A 88 -2.18 -5.61 -5.78
CA MET A 88 -2.27 -6.91 -5.13
C MET A 88 -3.39 -7.01 -4.11
N ASN A 89 -3.48 -6.04 -3.19
CA ASN A 89 -4.34 -6.20 -2.00
C ASN A 89 -5.83 -6.33 -2.35
N PRO A 90 -6.44 -5.42 -3.14
CA PRO A 90 -7.86 -5.54 -3.47
C PRO A 90 -8.14 -6.70 -4.40
N THR A 91 -7.22 -7.02 -5.33
CA THR A 91 -7.41 -8.12 -6.25
C THR A 91 -7.39 -9.47 -5.51
N THR A 92 -6.43 -9.68 -4.60
CA THR A 92 -6.41 -10.89 -3.77
C THR A 92 -7.64 -10.96 -2.85
N ALA A 93 -8.12 -9.84 -2.31
CA ALA A 93 -9.32 -9.81 -1.47
C ALA A 93 -10.59 -10.18 -2.25
N VAL A 94 -10.76 -9.66 -3.47
CA VAL A 94 -11.95 -9.95 -4.30
C VAL A 94 -11.98 -11.39 -4.80
N PHE A 95 -10.82 -11.94 -5.17
CA PHE A 95 -10.74 -13.30 -5.73
C PHE A 95 -10.45 -14.38 -4.68
N GLY A 96 -10.17 -14.02 -3.42
CA GLY A 96 -9.82 -14.99 -2.37
C GLY A 96 -8.47 -15.69 -2.61
N LEU A 97 -7.51 -15.03 -3.26
CA LEU A 97 -6.24 -15.62 -3.71
C LEU A 97 -5.09 -15.25 -2.76
N THR A 98 -4.12 -16.17 -2.63
CA THR A 98 -2.80 -15.82 -2.11
C THR A 98 -2.03 -14.94 -3.09
N ASN A 99 -0.94 -14.33 -2.63
CA ASN A 99 -0.13 -13.47 -3.48
C ASN A 99 0.48 -14.24 -4.68
N GLY A 100 0.90 -15.49 -4.48
CA GLY A 100 1.43 -16.34 -5.53
C GLY A 100 0.38 -16.81 -6.52
N GLU A 101 -0.81 -17.18 -6.05
CA GLU A 101 -1.93 -17.59 -6.92
C GLU A 101 -2.36 -16.45 -7.85
N LEU A 102 -2.25 -15.19 -7.42
CA LEU A 102 -2.52 -14.03 -8.26
C LEU A 102 -1.69 -14.01 -9.55
N LEU A 103 -0.44 -14.52 -9.51
CA LEU A 103 0.44 -14.58 -10.70
C LEU A 103 -0.06 -15.56 -11.76
N THR A 104 -0.71 -16.64 -11.34
CA THR A 104 -1.12 -17.74 -12.19
C THR A 104 -2.60 -17.68 -12.57
N HIS A 105 -3.37 -16.81 -11.92
CA HIS A 105 -4.80 -16.62 -12.23
C HIS A 105 -4.98 -15.59 -13.35
N PRO A 106 -5.36 -15.99 -14.59
CA PRO A 106 -5.29 -15.12 -15.76
C PRO A 106 -6.10 -13.81 -15.61
N ALA A 107 -7.36 -13.92 -15.17
CA ALA A 107 -8.23 -12.74 -15.05
C ALA A 107 -7.79 -11.81 -13.91
N ALA A 108 -7.44 -12.35 -12.74
CA ALA A 108 -6.98 -11.55 -11.60
C ALA A 108 -5.62 -10.89 -11.90
N GLY A 109 -4.68 -11.62 -12.52
CA GLY A 109 -3.40 -11.07 -12.94
C GLY A 109 -3.54 -9.94 -13.96
N ALA A 110 -4.46 -10.07 -14.93
CA ALA A 110 -4.73 -9.02 -15.90
C ALA A 110 -5.32 -7.75 -15.25
N LEU A 111 -6.20 -7.91 -14.26
CA LEU A 111 -6.74 -6.79 -13.49
C LEU A 111 -5.65 -6.10 -12.65
N ALA A 112 -4.80 -6.88 -11.97
CA ALA A 112 -3.67 -6.33 -11.22
C ALA A 112 -2.69 -5.57 -12.11
N ASP A 113 -2.40 -6.07 -13.32
CA ASP A 113 -1.60 -5.35 -14.32
C ASP A 113 -2.26 -4.02 -14.71
N GLY A 114 -3.58 -4.03 -14.96
CA GLY A 114 -4.34 -2.84 -15.30
C GLY A 114 -4.27 -1.78 -14.20
N ILE A 115 -4.50 -2.19 -12.95
CA ILE A 115 -4.41 -1.29 -11.77
C ILE A 115 -2.99 -0.73 -11.65
N ALA A 116 -1.96 -1.56 -11.75
CA ALA A 116 -0.57 -1.09 -11.66
C ALA A 116 -0.25 -0.01 -12.72
N ARG A 117 -0.78 -0.16 -13.94
CA ARG A 117 -0.65 0.83 -15.02
C ARG A 117 -1.41 2.13 -14.71
N GLU A 118 -2.62 2.04 -14.14
CA GLU A 118 -3.37 3.21 -13.71
C GLU A 118 -2.59 3.99 -12.65
N VAL A 119 -2.11 3.32 -11.61
CA VAL A 119 -1.29 3.95 -10.55
C VAL A 119 -0.05 4.62 -11.14
N ALA A 120 0.64 3.98 -12.09
CA ALA A 120 1.84 4.55 -12.74
C ALA A 120 1.52 5.83 -13.52
N ARG A 121 0.41 5.85 -14.29
CA ARG A 121 -0.03 7.05 -15.02
C ARG A 121 -0.38 8.20 -14.07
N VAL A 122 -1.14 7.91 -13.01
CA VAL A 122 -1.50 8.90 -12.01
C VAL A 122 -0.27 9.43 -11.28
N ALA A 123 0.67 8.57 -10.87
CA ALA A 123 1.93 8.95 -10.24
C ALA A 123 2.73 9.91 -11.14
N THR A 124 2.90 9.55 -12.42
CA THR A 124 3.64 10.36 -13.40
C THR A 124 2.99 11.72 -13.60
N ALA A 125 1.68 11.78 -13.78
CA ALA A 125 0.94 13.04 -13.89
C ALA A 125 0.98 13.87 -12.60
N SER A 126 1.14 13.21 -11.45
CA SER A 126 1.34 13.85 -10.14
C SER A 126 2.79 14.29 -9.89
N GLY A 127 3.68 14.16 -10.88
CA GLY A 127 5.08 14.61 -10.79
C GLY A 127 6.04 13.56 -10.21
N VAL A 128 5.64 12.31 -10.10
CA VAL A 128 6.51 11.18 -9.71
C VAL A 128 6.65 10.24 -10.90
N PRO A 129 7.74 10.32 -11.68
CA PRO A 129 7.96 9.47 -12.85
C PRO A 129 7.94 7.99 -12.48
N LEU A 130 7.06 7.22 -13.14
CA LEU A 130 6.93 5.78 -12.95
C LEU A 130 6.45 5.15 -14.26
N ALA A 131 7.28 4.28 -14.84
CA ALA A 131 6.92 3.58 -16.07
C ALA A 131 5.88 2.48 -15.79
N GLU A 132 4.89 2.34 -16.68
CA GLU A 132 3.82 1.35 -16.55
C GLU A 132 4.36 -0.08 -16.46
N ASP A 133 5.34 -0.43 -17.28
CA ASP A 133 5.93 -1.77 -17.27
C ASP A 133 6.77 -2.02 -16.02
N GLU A 134 7.42 -0.99 -15.48
CA GLU A 134 8.11 -1.07 -14.20
C GLU A 134 7.13 -1.32 -13.05
N ALA A 135 5.99 -0.65 -13.06
CA ALA A 135 4.91 -0.85 -12.09
C ALA A 135 4.37 -2.28 -12.12
N VAL A 136 4.11 -2.81 -13.32
CA VAL A 136 3.68 -4.21 -13.51
C VAL A 136 4.76 -5.18 -13.02
N ALA A 137 6.01 -4.97 -13.38
CA ALA A 137 7.11 -5.82 -12.94
C ALA A 137 7.30 -5.78 -11.42
N ALA A 138 7.05 -4.63 -10.77
CA ALA A 138 7.19 -4.47 -9.33
C ALA A 138 6.21 -5.36 -8.56
N TRP A 139 4.92 -5.29 -8.85
CA TRP A 139 3.95 -6.12 -8.14
C TRP A 139 4.15 -7.61 -8.41
N ARG A 140 4.46 -7.99 -9.64
CA ARG A 140 4.72 -9.40 -10.01
C ARG A 140 5.92 -9.97 -9.25
N ARG A 141 7.00 -9.19 -9.13
CA ARG A 141 8.19 -9.57 -8.37
C ARG A 141 7.87 -9.76 -6.89
N ILE A 142 7.09 -8.87 -6.30
CA ILE A 142 6.70 -8.96 -4.89
C ILE A 142 5.74 -10.13 -4.66
N ALA A 143 4.77 -10.35 -5.53
CA ALA A 143 3.87 -11.50 -5.47
C ALA A 143 4.62 -12.82 -5.50
N ALA A 144 5.63 -12.94 -6.40
CA ALA A 144 6.48 -14.12 -6.47
C ALA A 144 7.30 -14.34 -5.18
N ALA A 145 7.82 -13.26 -4.59
CA ALA A 145 8.59 -13.35 -3.34
C ALA A 145 7.73 -13.68 -2.11
N LEU A 146 6.46 -13.29 -2.11
CA LEU A 146 5.53 -13.53 -1.01
C LEU A 146 4.79 -14.88 -1.11
N GLY A 147 4.72 -15.49 -2.29
CA GLY A 147 4.18 -16.83 -2.50
C GLY A 147 2.81 -17.04 -1.85
N ASP A 148 2.74 -18.01 -0.94
CA ASP A 148 1.49 -18.42 -0.26
C ASP A 148 0.98 -17.42 0.79
N ASN A 149 1.68 -16.30 0.99
CA ASN A 149 1.22 -15.28 1.92
C ASN A 149 -0.09 -14.64 1.41
N ARG A 150 -0.96 -14.34 2.36
CA ARG A 150 -2.22 -13.63 2.13
C ARG A 150 -2.01 -12.14 2.33
N SER A 151 -2.53 -11.31 1.44
CA SER A 151 -2.45 -9.86 1.61
C SER A 151 -3.16 -9.41 2.90
N SER A 152 -2.74 -8.26 3.45
CA SER A 152 -3.40 -7.69 4.63
C SER A 152 -4.89 -7.43 4.39
N MET A 153 -5.24 -6.96 3.19
CA MET A 153 -6.64 -6.67 2.83
C MET A 153 -7.49 -7.94 2.74
N LEU A 154 -6.97 -9.03 2.19
CA LEU A 154 -7.67 -10.33 2.22
C LEU A 154 -7.90 -10.79 3.65
N GLN A 155 -6.88 -10.69 4.51
CA GLN A 155 -7.01 -11.04 5.93
C GLN A 155 -8.04 -10.18 6.67
N ASP A 156 -8.16 -8.88 6.31
CA ASP A 156 -9.15 -7.98 6.90
C ASP A 156 -10.56 -8.36 6.46
N VAL A 157 -10.77 -8.61 5.15
CA VAL A 157 -12.07 -9.07 4.62
C VAL A 157 -12.51 -10.36 5.28
N GLU A 158 -11.64 -11.35 5.38
CA GLU A 158 -11.95 -12.64 6.02
C GLU A 158 -12.27 -12.53 7.50
N ALA A 159 -11.65 -11.59 8.17
CA ALA A 159 -11.90 -11.30 9.57
C ALA A 159 -13.06 -10.32 9.81
N GLY A 160 -13.74 -9.87 8.74
CA GLY A 160 -14.82 -8.88 8.83
C GLY A 160 -14.35 -7.50 9.30
N ARG A 161 -13.07 -7.17 9.15
CA ARG A 161 -12.50 -5.88 9.57
C ARG A 161 -12.55 -4.86 8.45
N PRO A 162 -12.67 -3.55 8.76
CA PRO A 162 -12.50 -2.48 7.76
C PRO A 162 -11.16 -2.60 7.05
N THR A 163 -11.15 -2.32 5.74
CA THR A 163 -9.95 -2.35 4.90
C THR A 163 -9.40 -0.96 4.62
N GLU A 164 -8.14 -0.89 4.18
CA GLU A 164 -7.48 0.35 3.74
C GLU A 164 -7.78 0.70 2.26
N VAL A 165 -8.75 0.05 1.62
CA VAL A 165 -9.00 0.21 0.16
C VAL A 165 -9.26 1.66 -0.24
N ASP A 166 -9.94 2.45 0.61
CA ASP A 166 -10.18 3.87 0.30
C ASP A 166 -8.90 4.71 0.34
N ALA A 167 -8.00 4.43 1.29
CA ALA A 167 -6.69 5.09 1.38
C ALA A 167 -5.71 4.61 0.29
N ILE A 168 -5.95 3.46 -0.32
CA ILE A 168 -5.13 2.86 -1.37
C ILE A 168 -5.75 3.19 -2.73
N ASN A 169 -6.68 2.40 -3.23
CA ASN A 169 -7.27 2.56 -4.56
C ASN A 169 -8.18 3.81 -4.66
N GLY A 170 -8.97 4.09 -3.62
CA GLY A 170 -9.76 5.31 -3.54
C GLY A 170 -8.90 6.57 -3.62
N ALA A 171 -7.74 6.57 -2.97
CA ALA A 171 -6.81 7.69 -3.02
C ALA A 171 -6.13 7.83 -4.40
N VAL A 172 -5.83 6.73 -5.11
CA VAL A 172 -5.35 6.77 -6.50
C VAL A 172 -6.41 7.40 -7.41
N ALA A 173 -7.67 6.96 -7.29
CA ALA A 173 -8.76 7.52 -8.09
C ALA A 173 -8.93 9.04 -7.87
N ARG A 174 -8.90 9.48 -6.61
CA ARG A 174 -8.97 10.93 -6.28
C ARG A 174 -7.76 11.72 -6.78
N ALA A 175 -6.56 11.14 -6.68
CA ALA A 175 -5.35 11.77 -7.21
C ALA A 175 -5.41 11.88 -8.73
N GLY A 176 -5.93 10.85 -9.41
CA GLY A 176 -6.18 10.87 -10.85
C GLY A 176 -7.14 11.99 -11.26
N ASP A 177 -8.27 12.14 -10.57
CA ASP A 177 -9.23 13.23 -10.79
C ASP A 177 -8.55 14.60 -10.67
N ALA A 178 -7.67 14.78 -9.67
CA ALA A 178 -6.99 16.05 -9.44
C ALA A 178 -5.99 16.43 -10.54
N VAL A 179 -5.47 15.44 -11.28
CA VAL A 179 -4.48 15.65 -12.36
C VAL A 179 -5.03 15.33 -13.75
N GLY A 180 -6.33 15.04 -13.87
CA GLY A 180 -7.01 14.76 -15.15
C GLY A 180 -6.64 13.42 -15.78
N VAL A 181 -6.29 12.43 -14.97
CA VAL A 181 -5.97 11.06 -15.38
C VAL A 181 -7.02 10.11 -14.83
N ASP A 182 -7.74 9.41 -15.72
CA ASP A 182 -8.77 8.45 -15.30
C ASP A 182 -8.14 7.16 -14.73
N ALA A 183 -8.71 6.67 -13.62
CA ALA A 183 -8.32 5.45 -12.93
C ALA A 183 -9.56 4.57 -12.65
N PRO A 184 -10.22 4.03 -13.68
CA PRO A 184 -11.49 3.32 -13.54
C PRO A 184 -11.37 2.01 -12.75
N LEU A 185 -10.28 1.27 -12.86
CA LEU A 185 -10.09 0.04 -12.09
C LEU A 185 -9.87 0.36 -10.60
N ASP A 186 -9.02 1.33 -10.29
CA ASP A 186 -8.83 1.77 -8.90
C ASP A 186 -10.16 2.21 -8.28
N ARG A 187 -10.96 2.99 -9.00
CA ARG A 187 -12.29 3.43 -8.58
C ARG A 187 -13.25 2.25 -8.38
N ALA A 188 -13.25 1.29 -9.30
CA ALA A 188 -14.10 0.11 -9.21
C ALA A 188 -13.75 -0.75 -7.99
N PHE A 189 -12.47 -1.01 -7.75
CA PHE A 189 -12.04 -1.82 -6.59
C PHE A 189 -12.27 -1.08 -5.26
N ALA A 190 -12.13 0.24 -5.20
CA ALA A 190 -12.50 1.04 -4.03
C ALA A 190 -13.99 0.91 -3.67
N ALA A 191 -14.86 0.70 -4.66
CA ALA A 191 -16.29 0.47 -4.45
C ALA A 191 -16.62 -1.01 -4.14
N LEU A 192 -15.91 -1.96 -4.77
CA LEU A 192 -16.20 -3.40 -4.64
C LEU A 192 -15.76 -3.99 -3.31
N VAL A 193 -14.55 -3.66 -2.84
CA VAL A 193 -13.99 -4.27 -1.62
C VAL A 193 -14.86 -4.06 -0.38
N PRO A 194 -15.42 -2.87 -0.11
CA PRO A 194 -16.33 -2.69 1.02
C PRO A 194 -17.62 -3.53 0.92
N ALA A 195 -18.01 -3.94 -0.30
CA ALA A 195 -19.19 -4.79 -0.51
C ALA A 195 -18.95 -6.26 -0.16
N LEU A 196 -17.69 -6.67 0.03
CA LEU A 196 -17.34 -8.06 0.45
C LEU A 196 -17.63 -8.29 1.93
N HIS A 197 -17.82 -7.24 2.74
CA HIS A 197 -18.20 -7.39 4.14
C HIS A 197 -19.67 -7.82 4.27
N PRO A 198 -20.00 -8.73 5.20
CA PRO A 198 -21.38 -9.02 5.54
C PRO A 198 -22.15 -7.75 5.92
N ALA A 199 -23.42 -7.69 5.58
CA ALA A 199 -24.27 -6.50 5.80
C ALA A 199 -24.35 -6.02 7.28
N GLU A 200 -24.04 -6.91 8.22
CA GLU A 200 -24.07 -6.64 9.67
C GLU A 200 -22.92 -5.72 10.16
N VAL A 201 -21.89 -5.49 9.35
CA VAL A 201 -20.75 -4.62 9.70
C VAL A 201 -20.94 -3.18 9.19
N ARG A 202 -22.08 -2.88 8.55
CA ARG A 202 -22.35 -1.56 7.94
C ARG A 202 -23.07 -0.56 8.87
N ALA A 203 -23.22 -0.88 10.15
CA ALA A 203 -23.90 -0.03 11.12
C ALA A 203 -22.93 0.84 11.94
#